data_d4576f4b43a25b59c2c8f63796ff5656
#
_entry.id   d4576f4b43a25b59c2c8f63796ff5656
#
_cell.length_a   1.000
_cell.length_b   1.000
_cell.length_c   1.000
_cell.angle_alpha   90.00
_cell.angle_beta   90.00
_cell.angle_gamma   90.00
#
_symmetry.space_group_name_H-M   'P 1'
#
loop_
_entity.id
_entity.type
_entity.pdbx_description
1 polymer ?
#
loop_
_entity_poly.entity_id
_entity_poly.type
_entity_poly.pdbx_seq_one_letter_code
_entity_poly.pdbx_strand_id
1 'polypeptide(L)'
;MLGVLQDLSQARSRWSSASEGFITLFGNTVVFGGIADVRTLGEFSALSGEKLAMLPGTGFRRSVFSPFPISHSGSIRPLLSASEIAHTKRGEALLLRAGTGFSRVRFHRLELQRYRVTPKSKGHEIGS
;
A
#
# COMPACT_ATOMS: atom_id res chain seq x y z
N MET A 1 1.61 18.61 2.09
CA MET A 1 0.56 18.47 1.04
C MET A 1 -0.12 17.13 1.21
N LEU A 2 -1.45 17.07 1.17
CA LEU A 2 -2.25 15.85 1.22
C LEU A 2 -3.09 15.76 -0.06
N GLY A 3 -3.03 14.64 -0.77
CA GLY A 3 -3.89 14.33 -1.92
C GLY A 3 -4.68 13.07 -1.68
N VAL A 4 -5.95 13.04 -2.08
CA VAL A 4 -6.81 11.86 -2.00
C VAL A 4 -7.37 11.58 -3.39
N LEU A 5 -7.20 10.35 -3.87
CA LEU A 5 -7.69 9.89 -5.17
C LEU A 5 -8.40 8.55 -5.00
N GLN A 6 -9.40 8.27 -5.82
CA GLN A 6 -9.99 6.92 -5.89
C GLN A 6 -9.03 5.93 -6.54
N ASP A 7 -8.37 6.38 -7.60
CA ASP A 7 -7.33 5.67 -8.33
C ASP A 7 -6.45 6.67 -9.10
N LEU A 8 -5.39 6.19 -9.72
CA LEU A 8 -4.49 7.03 -10.50
C LEU A 8 -5.06 7.46 -11.85
N SER A 9 -6.15 6.87 -12.31
CA SER A 9 -6.80 7.27 -13.56
C SER A 9 -7.31 8.70 -13.47
N GLN A 10 -7.75 9.14 -12.28
CA GLN A 10 -8.15 10.51 -12.01
C GLN A 10 -6.98 11.49 -12.19
N ALA A 11 -5.80 11.12 -11.69
CA ALA A 11 -4.60 11.93 -11.90
C ALA A 11 -4.22 12.00 -13.37
N ARG A 12 -4.28 10.88 -14.08
CA ARG A 12 -3.97 10.82 -15.52
C ARG A 12 -4.94 11.64 -16.35
N SER A 13 -6.23 11.57 -16.07
CA SER A 13 -7.24 12.36 -16.83
C SER A 13 -7.08 13.85 -16.60
N ARG A 14 -6.63 14.28 -15.43
CA ARG A 14 -6.52 15.70 -15.09
C ARG A 14 -5.18 16.33 -15.47
N TRP A 15 -4.09 15.57 -15.35
CA TRP A 15 -2.73 16.09 -15.53
C TRP A 15 -1.95 15.42 -16.67
N SER A 16 -2.58 14.49 -17.41
CA SER A 16 -1.98 13.81 -18.58
C SER A 16 -0.56 13.28 -18.28
N SER A 17 0.43 13.68 -19.06
CA SER A 17 1.83 13.25 -18.88
C SER A 17 2.45 13.70 -17.54
N ALA A 18 1.98 14.80 -16.95
CA ALA A 18 2.46 15.25 -15.64
C ALA A 18 2.05 14.31 -14.49
N SER A 19 1.14 13.36 -14.76
CA SER A 19 0.77 12.32 -13.78
C SER A 19 1.81 11.20 -13.65
N GLU A 20 2.73 11.10 -14.60
CA GLU A 20 3.84 10.15 -14.53
C GLU A 20 4.72 10.50 -13.33
N GLY A 21 4.98 9.52 -12.49
CA GLY A 21 5.71 9.77 -11.24
C GLY A 21 4.90 10.45 -10.13
N PHE A 22 3.59 10.65 -10.30
CA PHE A 22 2.76 11.30 -9.29
C PHE A 22 2.90 10.68 -7.90
N ILE A 23 3.00 9.35 -7.83
CA ILE A 23 3.19 8.63 -6.56
C ILE A 23 4.52 9.00 -5.92
N THR A 24 5.56 9.25 -6.70
CA THR A 24 6.91 9.55 -6.19
C THR A 24 7.03 10.95 -5.59
N LEU A 25 6.08 11.83 -5.89
CA LEU A 25 6.03 13.18 -5.30
C LEU A 25 5.65 13.15 -3.81
N PHE A 26 5.05 12.05 -3.36
CA PHE A 26 4.64 11.89 -1.97
C PHE A 26 5.62 10.98 -1.25
N GLY A 27 6.15 11.44 -0.13
CA GLY A 27 7.05 10.62 0.71
C GLY A 27 6.34 9.42 1.35
N ASN A 28 5.02 9.50 1.51
CA ASN A 28 4.17 8.43 2.01
C ASN A 28 2.90 8.34 1.18
N THR A 29 2.53 7.14 0.77
CA THR A 29 1.28 6.86 0.05
C THR A 29 0.52 5.77 0.79
N VAL A 30 -0.73 6.02 1.11
CA VAL A 30 -1.63 5.05 1.75
C VAL A 30 -2.57 4.50 0.70
N VAL A 31 -2.56 3.19 0.51
CA VAL A 31 -3.36 2.48 -0.49
C VAL A 31 -4.40 1.62 0.23
N PHE A 32 -5.67 1.94 0.01
CA PHE A 32 -6.78 1.15 0.51
C PHE A 32 -7.19 0.08 -0.51
N GLY A 33 -7.84 -0.98 -0.05
CA GLY A 33 -8.46 -1.97 -0.93
C GLY A 33 -9.64 -1.40 -1.73
N GLY A 34 -10.08 -2.16 -2.74
CA GLY A 34 -11.22 -1.79 -3.57
C GLY A 34 -10.87 -1.00 -4.83
N ILE A 35 -9.60 -0.85 -5.15
CA ILE A 35 -9.16 -0.28 -6.43
C ILE A 35 -9.51 -1.27 -7.55
N ALA A 36 -10.25 -0.82 -8.55
CA ALA A 36 -10.63 -1.63 -9.71
C ALA A 36 -9.75 -1.38 -10.95
N ASP A 37 -9.02 -0.27 -10.99
CA ASP A 37 -8.13 0.05 -12.12
C ASP A 37 -6.89 -0.84 -12.14
N VAL A 38 -6.85 -1.75 -13.11
CA VAL A 38 -5.78 -2.74 -13.29
C VAL A 38 -4.41 -2.09 -13.47
N ARG A 39 -4.35 -0.94 -14.15
CA ARG A 39 -3.10 -0.22 -14.37
C ARG A 39 -2.56 0.33 -13.06
N THR A 40 -3.40 0.97 -12.26
CA THR A 40 -3.04 1.46 -10.92
C THR A 40 -2.56 0.32 -10.01
N LEU A 41 -3.27 -0.82 -10.02
CA LEU A 41 -2.85 -2.00 -9.26
C LEU A 41 -1.51 -2.56 -9.73
N GLY A 42 -1.26 -2.57 -11.05
CA GLY A 42 0.01 -2.98 -11.62
C GLY A 42 1.17 -2.07 -11.21
N GLU A 43 0.97 -0.76 -11.20
CA GLU A 43 1.97 0.21 -10.75
C GLU A 43 2.32 0.02 -9.26
N PHE A 44 1.33 -0.15 -8.40
CA PHE A 44 1.59 -0.43 -6.98
C PHE A 44 2.25 -1.80 -6.76
N SER A 45 1.86 -2.82 -7.53
CA SER A 45 2.50 -4.13 -7.47
C SER A 45 3.98 -4.05 -7.85
N ALA A 46 4.32 -3.32 -8.92
CA ALA A 46 5.70 -3.09 -9.33
C ALA A 46 6.50 -2.33 -8.25
N LEU A 47 5.91 -1.30 -7.64
CA LEU A 47 6.53 -0.53 -6.56
C LEU A 47 6.71 -1.34 -5.27
N SER A 48 6.02 -2.45 -5.09
CA SER A 48 6.16 -3.29 -3.90
C SER A 48 7.52 -3.99 -3.82
N GLY A 49 8.25 -4.04 -4.92
CA GLY A 49 9.48 -4.81 -5.04
C GLY A 49 9.22 -6.27 -5.37
N GLU A 50 10.29 -7.04 -5.46
CA GLU A 50 10.26 -8.43 -5.89
C GLU A 50 10.72 -9.36 -4.77
N LYS A 51 10.15 -10.55 -4.75
CA LYS A 51 10.59 -11.66 -3.91
C LYS A 51 10.83 -12.91 -4.74
N LEU A 52 11.84 -13.68 -4.35
CA LEU A 52 12.03 -15.00 -4.90
C LEU A 52 11.00 -15.95 -4.28
N ALA A 53 10.02 -16.35 -5.07
CA ALA A 53 9.07 -17.37 -4.67
C ALA A 53 9.69 -18.74 -4.95
N MET A 54 10.11 -19.44 -3.91
CA MET A 54 10.37 -20.87 -4.01
C MET A 54 9.02 -21.58 -4.11
N LEU A 55 8.73 -22.14 -5.28
CA LEU A 55 7.62 -23.07 -5.44
C LEU A 55 7.94 -24.29 -4.58
N PRO A 56 7.11 -24.66 -3.59
CA PRO A 56 7.21 -25.97 -2.99
C PRO A 56 6.97 -26.96 -4.11
N GLY A 57 8.01 -27.69 -4.51
CA GLY A 57 7.90 -28.73 -5.52
C GLY A 57 6.89 -29.78 -5.05
N THR A 58 5.68 -29.74 -5.58
CA THR A 58 4.73 -30.84 -5.51
C THR A 58 5.23 -31.93 -6.45
N GLY A 59 6.27 -32.59 -6.05
CA GLY A 59 6.91 -33.64 -6.81
C GLY A 59 7.67 -34.52 -5.87
N PHE A 60 7.00 -34.96 -4.81
CA PHE A 60 7.60 -35.89 -3.89
C PHE A 60 7.47 -37.31 -4.41
N ARG A 61 8.35 -37.68 -5.33
CA ARG A 61 8.88 -39.03 -5.34
C ARG A 61 10.37 -38.92 -5.23
N ARG A 62 10.83 -39.17 -4.03
CA ARG A 62 12.21 -39.38 -3.70
C ARG A 62 12.71 -40.62 -4.44
N SER A 63 13.10 -40.45 -5.68
CA SER A 63 13.91 -41.43 -6.36
C SER A 63 15.34 -41.28 -5.82
N VAL A 64 15.75 -42.26 -5.04
CA VAL A 64 17.04 -42.30 -4.34
C VAL A 64 18.22 -42.44 -5.32
N PHE A 65 17.97 -42.43 -6.64
CA PHE A 65 18.96 -42.62 -7.69
C PHE A 65 18.93 -41.55 -8.79
N SER A 66 18.88 -40.30 -8.47
CA SER A 66 19.09 -39.26 -9.49
C SER A 66 20.27 -38.40 -9.15
N PRO A 67 21.41 -38.51 -9.86
CA PRO A 67 22.59 -37.69 -9.63
C PRO A 67 22.48 -36.29 -10.29
N PHE A 68 21.28 -35.84 -10.66
CA PHE A 68 21.10 -34.52 -11.27
C PHE A 68 20.83 -33.49 -10.20
N PRO A 69 21.53 -32.33 -10.24
CA PRO A 69 21.24 -31.24 -9.34
C PRO A 69 19.81 -30.81 -9.54
N ILE A 70 19.05 -30.78 -8.45
CA ILE A 70 17.68 -30.24 -8.43
C ILE A 70 17.80 -28.76 -8.77
N SER A 71 17.46 -28.40 -10.00
CA SER A 71 17.35 -27.01 -10.39
C SER A 71 16.16 -26.41 -9.65
N HIS A 72 16.45 -25.63 -8.64
CA HIS A 72 15.46 -24.81 -7.97
C HIS A 72 15.05 -23.69 -8.92
N SER A 73 14.03 -23.91 -9.72
CA SER A 73 13.43 -22.86 -10.52
C SER A 73 12.65 -21.92 -9.60
N GLY A 74 13.35 -20.97 -9.01
CA GLY A 74 12.71 -19.86 -8.32
C GLY A 74 12.10 -18.91 -9.33
N SER A 75 10.79 -18.62 -9.22
CA SER A 75 10.17 -17.56 -10.01
C SER A 75 10.23 -16.26 -9.23
N ILE A 76 10.70 -15.20 -9.89
CA ILE A 76 10.66 -13.84 -9.34
C ILE A 76 9.20 -13.37 -9.41
N ARG A 77 8.64 -12.97 -8.28
CA ARG A 77 7.27 -12.46 -8.19
C ARG A 77 7.25 -11.14 -7.42
N PRO A 78 6.30 -10.24 -7.72
CA PRO A 78 6.10 -9.05 -6.90
C PRO A 78 5.88 -9.44 -5.44
N LEU A 79 6.38 -8.62 -4.53
CA LEU A 79 6.19 -8.81 -3.09
C LEU A 79 4.70 -8.79 -2.73
N LEU A 80 3.94 -7.89 -3.37
CA LEU A 80 2.48 -7.81 -3.33
C LEU A 80 1.92 -7.90 -4.75
N SER A 81 1.06 -8.87 -5.00
CA SER A 81 0.36 -8.97 -6.27
C SER A 81 -0.75 -7.91 -6.38
N ALA A 82 -1.14 -7.59 -7.60
CA ALA A 82 -2.28 -6.71 -7.85
C ALA A 82 -3.57 -7.18 -7.12
N SER A 83 -3.78 -8.49 -7.08
CA SER A 83 -4.91 -9.09 -6.36
C SER A 83 -4.84 -8.86 -4.85
N GLU A 84 -3.69 -9.03 -4.23
CA GLU A 84 -3.50 -8.77 -2.79
C GLU A 84 -3.75 -7.30 -2.43
N ILE A 85 -3.36 -6.38 -3.31
CA ILE A 85 -3.60 -4.95 -3.15
C ILE A 85 -5.09 -4.65 -3.26
N ALA A 86 -5.75 -5.16 -4.32
CA ALA A 86 -7.18 -4.95 -4.56
C ALA A 86 -8.05 -5.49 -3.41
N HIS A 87 -7.67 -6.63 -2.84
CA HIS A 87 -8.41 -7.33 -1.78
C HIS A 87 -7.91 -7.01 -0.37
N THR A 88 -7.20 -5.90 -0.18
CA THR A 88 -6.83 -5.42 1.16
C THR A 88 -8.08 -5.30 2.02
N LYS A 89 -8.05 -5.89 3.21
CA LYS A 89 -9.21 -6.02 4.09
C LYS A 89 -9.72 -4.67 4.58
N ARG A 90 -11.01 -4.60 4.84
CA ARG A 90 -11.61 -3.41 5.47
C ARG A 90 -10.96 -3.14 6.84
N GLY A 91 -10.55 -1.90 7.07
CA GLY A 91 -9.81 -1.49 8.27
C GLY A 91 -8.29 -1.68 8.17
N GLU A 92 -7.81 -2.18 7.04
CA GLU A 92 -6.39 -2.26 6.72
C GLU A 92 -6.07 -1.40 5.50
N ALA A 93 -4.82 -0.98 5.38
CA ALA A 93 -4.27 -0.35 4.20
C ALA A 93 -2.79 -0.72 4.03
N LEU A 94 -2.27 -0.42 2.87
CA LEU A 94 -0.86 -0.56 2.57
C LEU A 94 -0.23 0.82 2.61
N LEU A 95 0.81 0.99 3.41
CA LEU A 95 1.61 2.20 3.48
C LEU A 95 2.87 2.00 2.66
N LEU A 96 2.99 2.75 1.57
CA LEU A 96 4.20 2.85 0.79
C LEU A 96 5.02 4.03 1.29
N ARG A 97 6.26 3.78 1.67
CA ARG A 97 7.25 4.81 2.00
C ARG A 97 8.36 4.81 0.95
N ALA A 98 8.74 6.00 0.54
CA ALA A 98 9.90 6.15 -0.33
C ALA A 98 11.14 5.49 0.31
N GLY A 99 11.76 4.54 -0.41
CA GLY A 99 12.96 3.84 0.02
C GLY A 99 12.78 2.66 0.99
N THR A 100 11.57 2.41 1.52
CA THR A 100 11.35 1.30 2.48
C THR A 100 10.35 0.25 2.00
N GLY A 101 9.66 0.50 0.87
CA GLY A 101 8.66 -0.41 0.33
C GLY A 101 7.31 -0.33 1.06
N PHE A 102 6.52 -1.39 0.94
CA PHE A 102 5.18 -1.46 1.52
C PHE A 102 5.18 -2.06 2.93
N SER A 103 4.38 -1.44 3.79
CA SER A 103 4.02 -1.98 5.10
C SER A 103 2.50 -2.08 5.22
N ARG A 104 1.98 -3.15 5.81
CA ARG A 104 0.56 -3.27 6.10
C ARG A 104 0.25 -2.54 7.39
N VAL A 105 -0.71 -1.64 7.35
CA VAL A 105 -1.17 -0.86 8.51
C VAL A 105 -2.63 -1.15 8.79
N ARG A 106 -2.99 -1.16 10.06
CA ARG A 106 -4.36 -1.35 10.51
C ARG A 106 -4.87 -0.05 11.10
N PHE A 107 -6.06 0.33 10.69
CA PHE A 107 -6.74 1.50 11.23
C PHE A 107 -7.66 1.09 12.36
N HIS A 108 -7.52 1.75 13.49
CA HIS A 108 -8.46 1.68 14.59
C HIS A 108 -9.35 2.91 14.52
N ARG A 109 -10.67 2.69 14.69
CA ARG A 109 -11.59 3.80 14.82
C ARG A 109 -11.23 4.57 16.08
N LEU A 110 -10.71 5.77 15.93
CA LEU A 110 -10.63 6.70 17.04
C LEU A 110 -12.05 7.14 17.34
N GLU A 111 -12.59 6.76 18.47
CA GLU A 111 -13.70 7.50 19.04
C GLU A 111 -13.15 8.89 19.35
N LEU A 112 -13.53 9.84 18.52
CA LEU A 112 -13.35 11.25 18.84
C LEU A 112 -14.18 11.51 20.09
N GLN A 113 -13.60 11.28 21.27
CA GLN A 113 -14.10 11.94 22.45
C GLN A 113 -14.18 13.41 22.07
N ARG A 114 -15.43 13.91 22.05
CA ARG A 114 -15.70 15.31 21.75
C ARG A 114 -14.78 16.15 22.63
N TYR A 115 -13.71 16.67 22.07
CA TYR A 115 -12.96 17.72 22.68
C TYR A 115 -13.92 18.88 22.82
N ARG A 116 -14.53 18.99 23.98
CA ARG A 116 -15.30 20.15 24.38
C ARG A 116 -14.25 21.24 24.61
N VAL A 117 -13.98 21.99 23.56
CA VAL A 117 -13.23 23.24 23.70
C VAL A 117 -14.13 24.13 24.55
N THR A 118 -13.90 24.15 25.84
CA THR A 118 -14.45 25.17 26.73
C THR A 118 -13.79 26.47 26.30
N PRO A 119 -14.55 27.43 25.76
CA PRO A 119 -13.98 28.74 25.49
C PRO A 119 -13.51 29.30 26.83
N LYS A 120 -12.22 29.62 26.91
CA LYS A 120 -11.64 30.31 28.05
C LYS A 120 -12.39 31.64 28.15
N SER A 121 -13.27 31.73 29.12
CA SER A 121 -13.92 33.01 29.52
C SER A 121 -12.79 34.02 29.76
N LYS A 122 -12.67 34.98 28.86
CA LYS A 122 -11.91 36.20 29.15
C LYS A 122 -12.66 36.92 30.25
N GLY A 123 -12.19 36.78 31.47
CA GLY A 123 -12.57 37.66 32.54
C GLY A 123 -12.17 39.06 32.13
N HIS A 124 -13.16 39.85 31.78
CA HIS A 124 -13.02 41.25 31.61
C HIS A 124 -13.22 41.86 32.99
N GLU A 125 -12.13 41.97 33.77
CA GLU A 125 -12.13 42.85 34.93
C GLU A 125 -12.02 44.26 34.43
N ILE A 126 -13.15 44.96 34.45
CA ILE A 126 -13.18 46.42 34.39
C ILE A 126 -13.03 46.86 35.85
N GLY A 127 -11.79 47.11 36.26
CA GLY A 127 -11.54 47.84 37.50
C GLY A 127 -11.84 49.31 37.28
N SER A 128 -12.72 49.83 38.04
CA SER A 128 -12.95 51.27 38.22
C SER A 128 -11.79 51.94 38.93
#